data_fa6ac5f566580bfc8756207b823812af
#
_entry.id   fa6ac5f566580bfc8756207b823812af
#
_cell.length_a   1.000
_cell.length_b   1.000
_cell.length_c   1.000
_cell.angle_alpha   90.00
_cell.angle_beta   90.00
_cell.angle_gamma   90.00
#
_symmetry.space_group_name_H-M   'P 1'
#
loop_
_entity.id
_entity.type
_entity.pdbx_description
1 polymer ?
#
loop_
_entity_poly.entity_id
_entity_poly.type
_entity_poly.pdbx_seq_one_letter_code
_entity_poly.pdbx_strand_id
1 'polypeptide(L)'
;GERKRSGCNFEMPYRDLRQSARTHTNEGVPMKDKNKSRYGSRYLALMTAFLLLVIATLGYLLVRQSRASIISLMQTRMLDISNTAAAMLNGDDLKSVTPADEGTDRYEAIMRTLTYFQDNIQLKYIYCIRDMGDGTFTFGLDPTVEDPGEFGSPIVYTDALHKASLGTATADDQSYEDAWGKFYSAYSPVFDAQGRVAGIVAVDFSAEWYNQQLVTLTWTAVVVA
;
A
#
# COMPACT_ATOMS: atom_id res chain seq x y z
N GLY A 1 -75.84 -36.44 68.85
CA GLY A 1 -75.69 -37.84 68.79
C GLY A 1 -74.24 -38.24 68.88
N GLU A 2 -73.82 -38.68 69.97
CA GLU A 2 -73.58 -40.04 70.45
C GLU A 2 -72.62 -40.81 69.50
N ARG A 3 -71.66 -41.45 69.89
CA ARG A 3 -71.20 -42.20 71.10
C ARG A 3 -69.81 -42.76 70.75
N LYS A 4 -68.96 -42.68 71.68
CA LYS A 4 -68.33 -43.71 72.50
C LYS A 4 -67.22 -44.57 71.84
N ARG A 5 -66.10 -44.48 72.51
CA ARG A 5 -65.33 -45.50 73.23
C ARG A 5 -64.62 -46.53 72.35
N SER A 6 -63.45 -47.01 72.57
CA SER A 6 -62.66 -47.42 73.71
C SER A 6 -61.28 -47.74 73.18
N GLY A 7 -60.19 -47.46 73.70
CA GLY A 7 -59.58 -47.97 74.91
C GLY A 7 -58.92 -49.29 74.71
N CYS A 8 -57.58 -49.30 74.61
CA CYS A 8 -56.85 -50.31 75.45
C CYS A 8 -55.34 -49.98 75.30
N ASN A 9 -54.80 -49.75 76.44
CA ASN A 9 -53.40 -49.84 76.78
C ASN A 9 -52.89 -51.25 76.52
N PHE A 10 -51.62 -51.31 76.07
CA PHE A 10 -50.77 -52.38 76.61
C PHE A 10 -49.30 -51.86 76.62
N GLU A 11 -48.75 -52.08 77.84
CA GLU A 11 -47.43 -51.68 78.24
C GLU A 11 -46.33 -52.53 77.62
N MET A 12 -45.12 -51.87 77.72
CA MET A 12 -43.77 -52.39 77.44
C MET A 12 -43.50 -53.85 77.91
N PRO A 13 -42.33 -54.42 77.42
CA PRO A 13 -41.03 -54.09 77.99
C PRO A 13 -39.88 -54.17 77.03
N TYR A 14 -38.99 -53.25 77.27
CA TYR A 14 -37.52 -53.27 77.32
C TYR A 14 -36.84 -54.63 77.06
N ARG A 15 -35.90 -54.59 76.06
CA ARG A 15 -34.56 -55.19 76.09
C ARG A 15 -33.84 -54.91 74.80
N ASP A 16 -32.90 -53.95 74.86
CA ASP A 16 -31.47 -54.19 74.75
C ASP A 16 -31.00 -55.23 73.74
N LEU A 17 -30.35 -54.79 72.69
CA LEU A 17 -29.10 -55.36 72.16
C LEU A 17 -28.44 -54.44 71.15
N ARG A 18 -27.34 -53.95 71.60
CA ARG A 18 -26.30 -53.42 70.78
C ARG A 18 -25.93 -54.41 69.70
N GLN A 19 -25.76 -53.85 68.45
CA GLN A 19 -24.66 -54.20 67.54
C GLN A 19 -24.85 -53.33 66.31
N SER A 20 -24.08 -52.24 66.23
CA SER A 20 -22.94 -52.18 65.40
C SER A 20 -23.16 -52.58 63.95
N ALA A 21 -23.53 -51.64 63.13
CA ALA A 21 -23.08 -51.65 61.73
C ALA A 21 -22.79 -50.19 61.33
N ARG A 22 -21.51 -49.78 61.50
CA ARG A 22 -20.97 -48.62 60.82
C ARG A 22 -20.92 -48.97 59.37
N THR A 23 -21.91 -48.57 58.59
CA THR A 23 -21.77 -48.41 57.14
C THR A 23 -21.04 -47.12 56.94
N HIS A 24 -19.69 -47.18 56.77
CA HIS A 24 -18.91 -46.19 56.21
C HIS A 24 -19.35 -45.98 54.75
N THR A 25 -20.25 -45.06 54.49
CA THR A 25 -20.39 -44.47 53.16
C THR A 25 -19.14 -43.66 52.92
N ASN A 26 -18.22 -44.34 52.23
CA ASN A 26 -17.04 -43.68 51.68
C ASN A 26 -17.52 -42.78 50.52
N GLU A 27 -17.94 -41.56 50.82
CA GLU A 27 -18.12 -40.54 49.82
C GLU A 27 -16.72 -40.25 49.26
N GLY A 28 -16.42 -40.94 48.16
CA GLY A 28 -15.24 -40.65 47.36
C GLY A 28 -15.32 -39.23 46.89
N VAL A 29 -14.55 -38.35 47.55
CA VAL A 29 -14.26 -37.00 47.07
C VAL A 29 -13.76 -37.15 45.62
N PRO A 30 -14.43 -36.59 44.60
CA PRO A 30 -13.92 -36.66 43.23
C PRO A 30 -12.57 -36.00 43.22
N MET A 31 -11.49 -36.77 43.12
CA MET A 31 -10.17 -36.22 42.85
C MET A 31 -10.26 -35.50 41.51
N LYS A 32 -10.38 -34.18 41.59
CA LYS A 32 -10.35 -33.29 40.45
C LYS A 32 -9.01 -33.52 39.74
N ASP A 33 -9.07 -34.22 38.63
CA ASP A 33 -7.90 -34.62 37.86
C ASP A 33 -7.25 -33.36 37.28
N LYS A 34 -6.32 -32.76 38.04
CA LYS A 34 -5.57 -31.54 37.70
C LYS A 34 -4.75 -31.70 36.43
N ASN A 35 -4.50 -32.95 36.02
CA ASN A 35 -3.72 -33.24 34.82
C ASN A 35 -4.55 -33.07 33.52
N LYS A 36 -5.83 -33.46 33.54
CA LYS A 36 -6.71 -33.30 32.37
C LYS A 36 -6.98 -31.83 32.01
N SER A 37 -7.01 -30.96 33.01
CA SER A 37 -7.17 -29.51 32.84
C SER A 37 -5.90 -28.85 32.21
N ARG A 38 -4.70 -29.34 32.54
CA ARG A 38 -3.43 -28.81 32.05
C ARG A 38 -3.17 -29.14 30.56
N TYR A 39 -3.59 -30.32 30.09
CA TYR A 39 -3.49 -30.71 28.69
C TYR A 39 -4.48 -29.90 27.83
N GLY A 40 -5.73 -29.74 28.27
CA GLY A 40 -6.75 -28.95 27.59
C GLY A 40 -6.31 -27.47 27.42
N SER A 41 -5.73 -26.88 28.47
CA SER A 41 -5.23 -25.50 28.43
C SER A 41 -4.05 -25.33 27.47
N ARG A 42 -3.14 -26.30 27.39
CA ARG A 42 -2.01 -26.26 26.46
C ARG A 42 -2.45 -26.39 25.00
N TYR A 43 -3.40 -27.29 24.70
CA TYR A 43 -3.99 -27.42 23.35
C TYR A 43 -4.73 -26.14 22.96
N LEU A 44 -5.51 -25.56 23.88
CA LEU A 44 -6.19 -24.29 23.61
C LEU A 44 -5.18 -23.17 23.33
N ALA A 45 -4.12 -23.05 24.12
CA ALA A 45 -3.06 -22.07 23.89
C ALA A 45 -2.33 -22.27 22.55
N LEU A 46 -2.05 -23.52 22.16
CA LEU A 46 -1.45 -23.82 20.86
C LEU A 46 -2.39 -23.49 19.70
N MET A 47 -3.68 -23.81 19.82
CA MET A 47 -4.67 -23.47 18.81
C MET A 47 -4.86 -21.97 18.65
N THR A 48 -4.91 -21.22 19.76
CA THR A 48 -4.98 -19.75 19.70
C THR A 48 -3.71 -19.14 19.14
N ALA A 49 -2.53 -19.64 19.52
CA ALA A 49 -1.26 -19.19 18.95
C ALA A 49 -1.18 -19.47 17.44
N PHE A 50 -1.62 -20.64 17.00
CA PHE A 50 -1.69 -20.99 15.59
C PHE A 50 -2.66 -20.08 14.83
N LEU A 51 -3.86 -19.84 15.37
CA LEU A 51 -4.84 -18.93 14.78
C LEU A 51 -4.28 -17.51 14.64
N LEU A 52 -3.62 -16.98 15.69
CA LEU A 52 -2.98 -15.67 15.65
C LEU A 52 -1.86 -15.61 14.60
N LEU A 53 -1.07 -16.67 14.48
CA LEU A 53 -0.03 -16.77 13.44
C LEU A 53 -0.65 -16.72 12.03
N VAL A 54 -1.74 -17.46 11.80
CA VAL A 54 -2.45 -17.46 10.52
C VAL A 54 -3.00 -16.07 10.20
N ILE A 55 -3.67 -15.42 11.16
CA ILE A 55 -4.19 -14.06 10.99
C ILE A 55 -3.07 -13.07 10.70
N ALA A 56 -1.97 -13.12 11.44
CA ALA A 56 -0.81 -12.26 11.22
C ALA A 56 -0.19 -12.46 9.83
N THR A 57 -0.08 -13.72 9.40
CA THR A 57 0.47 -14.06 8.07
C THR A 57 -0.44 -13.57 6.96
N LEU A 58 -1.75 -13.80 7.07
CA LEU A 58 -2.74 -13.31 6.10
C LEU A 58 -2.75 -11.77 6.05
N GLY A 59 -2.75 -11.12 7.21
CA GLY A 59 -2.66 -9.66 7.29
C GLY A 59 -1.40 -9.10 6.62
N TYR A 60 -0.24 -9.71 6.89
CA TYR A 60 1.02 -9.33 6.24
C TYR A 60 0.95 -9.48 4.70
N LEU A 61 0.42 -10.61 4.21
CA LEU A 61 0.29 -10.85 2.76
C LEU A 61 -0.67 -9.86 2.10
N LEU A 62 -1.80 -9.55 2.74
CA LEU A 62 -2.77 -8.57 2.25
C LEU A 62 -2.15 -7.17 2.17
N VAL A 63 -1.45 -6.73 3.21
CA VAL A 63 -0.76 -5.43 3.22
C VAL A 63 0.30 -5.37 2.11
N ARG A 64 1.11 -6.42 1.97
CA ARG A 64 2.13 -6.48 0.92
C ARG A 64 1.52 -6.41 -0.49
N GLN A 65 0.45 -7.17 -0.74
CA GLN A 65 -0.24 -7.16 -2.03
C GLN A 65 -0.92 -5.82 -2.32
N SER A 66 -1.57 -5.22 -1.31
CA SER A 66 -2.19 -3.91 -1.42
C SER A 66 -1.18 -2.83 -1.80
N ARG A 67 -0.01 -2.80 -1.12
CA ARG A 67 1.06 -1.85 -1.47
C ARG A 67 1.56 -2.01 -2.89
N ALA A 68 1.80 -3.25 -3.35
CA ALA A 68 2.24 -3.49 -4.72
C ALA A 68 1.21 -3.01 -5.76
N SER A 69 -0.08 -3.24 -5.50
CA SER A 69 -1.16 -2.77 -6.37
C SER A 69 -1.26 -1.25 -6.42
N ILE A 70 -1.08 -0.57 -5.28
CA ILE A 70 -1.10 0.90 -5.21
C ILE A 70 0.09 1.49 -5.97
N ILE A 71 1.30 0.93 -5.80
CA ILE A 71 2.49 1.35 -6.54
C ILE A 71 2.25 1.22 -8.04
N SER A 72 1.78 0.07 -8.49
CA SER A 72 1.46 -0.16 -9.90
C SER A 72 0.42 0.83 -10.44
N LEU A 73 -0.63 1.11 -9.67
CA LEU A 73 -1.66 2.09 -10.06
C LEU A 73 -1.08 3.50 -10.19
N MET A 74 -0.20 3.90 -9.28
CA MET A 74 0.45 5.22 -9.33
C MET A 74 1.40 5.32 -10.52
N GLN A 75 2.22 4.30 -10.78
CA GLN A 75 3.08 4.24 -11.97
C GLN A 75 2.25 4.32 -13.26
N THR A 76 1.14 3.58 -13.34
CA THR A 76 0.22 3.66 -14.47
C THR A 76 -0.33 5.07 -14.65
N ARG A 77 -0.78 5.72 -13.57
CA ARG A 77 -1.26 7.10 -13.64
C ARG A 77 -0.19 8.07 -14.14
N MET A 78 1.04 7.96 -13.64
CA MET A 78 2.16 8.80 -14.08
C MET A 78 2.47 8.59 -15.57
N LEU A 79 2.47 7.33 -16.02
CA LEU A 79 2.66 6.97 -17.41
C LEU A 79 1.53 7.47 -18.31
N ASP A 80 0.28 7.39 -17.87
CA ASP A 80 -0.87 7.90 -18.63
C ASP A 80 -0.75 9.41 -18.86
N ILE A 81 -0.30 10.15 -17.85
CA ILE A 81 -0.08 11.60 -17.93
C ILE A 81 1.07 11.90 -18.89
N SER A 82 2.24 11.30 -18.69
CA SER A 82 3.43 11.55 -19.52
C SER A 82 3.22 11.12 -20.97
N ASN A 83 2.56 9.97 -21.23
CA ASN A 83 2.21 9.49 -22.55
C ASN A 83 1.24 10.43 -23.26
N THR A 84 0.21 10.91 -22.53
CA THR A 84 -0.76 11.84 -23.10
C THR A 84 -0.10 13.17 -23.47
N ALA A 85 0.72 13.72 -22.58
CA ALA A 85 1.46 14.94 -22.86
C ALA A 85 2.43 14.76 -24.04
N ALA A 86 3.18 13.67 -24.07
CA ALA A 86 4.10 13.33 -25.17
C ALA A 86 3.38 13.21 -26.50
N ALA A 87 2.20 12.58 -26.54
CA ALA A 87 1.39 12.43 -27.75
C ALA A 87 0.81 13.75 -28.27
N MET A 88 0.73 14.79 -27.46
CA MET A 88 0.26 16.14 -27.85
C MET A 88 1.38 17.03 -28.38
N LEU A 89 2.64 16.62 -28.25
CA LEU A 89 3.79 17.40 -28.73
C LEU A 89 4.20 16.99 -30.13
N ASN A 90 4.61 17.98 -30.92
CA ASN A 90 5.26 17.74 -32.21
C ASN A 90 6.75 17.45 -31.98
N GLY A 91 7.21 16.25 -32.34
CA GLY A 91 8.60 15.85 -32.12
C GLY A 91 9.62 16.62 -32.96
N ASP A 92 9.28 17.01 -34.20
CA ASP A 92 10.17 17.78 -35.05
C ASP A 92 10.40 19.19 -34.49
N ASP A 93 9.36 19.81 -33.91
CA ASP A 93 9.47 21.09 -33.21
C ASP A 93 10.27 20.90 -31.91
N LEU A 94 9.94 19.88 -31.07
CA LEU A 94 10.63 19.63 -29.81
C LEU A 94 12.12 19.40 -29.98
N LYS A 95 12.54 18.71 -31.02
CA LYS A 95 13.95 18.43 -31.33
C LYS A 95 14.77 19.69 -31.62
N SER A 96 14.15 20.69 -32.25
CA SER A 96 14.83 21.90 -32.76
C SER A 96 14.67 23.11 -31.87
N VAL A 97 13.66 23.14 -30.99
CA VAL A 97 13.34 24.31 -30.15
C VAL A 97 14.40 24.54 -29.08
N THR A 98 14.67 25.81 -28.83
CA THR A 98 15.58 26.30 -27.79
C THR A 98 14.96 27.52 -27.09
N PRO A 99 15.49 27.99 -25.96
CA PRO A 99 15.02 29.23 -25.33
C PRO A 99 15.07 30.47 -26.24
N ALA A 100 15.93 30.48 -27.23
CA ALA A 100 15.99 31.56 -28.20
C ALA A 100 14.77 31.63 -29.14
N ASP A 101 13.97 30.58 -29.15
CA ASP A 101 12.72 30.50 -29.92
C ASP A 101 11.49 30.99 -29.12
N GLU A 102 11.68 31.54 -27.92
CA GLU A 102 10.61 32.14 -27.11
C GLU A 102 9.78 33.14 -27.94
N GLY A 103 8.45 33.03 -27.81
CA GLY A 103 7.52 33.84 -28.59
C GLY A 103 7.24 33.32 -30.01
N THR A 104 7.88 32.22 -30.45
CA THR A 104 7.49 31.56 -31.72
C THR A 104 6.33 30.57 -31.48
N ASP A 105 5.52 30.36 -32.55
CA ASP A 105 4.36 29.45 -32.45
C ASP A 105 4.71 28.03 -31.96
N ARG A 106 5.87 27.51 -32.36
CA ARG A 106 6.35 26.19 -31.97
C ARG A 106 6.74 26.12 -30.49
N TYR A 107 7.45 27.15 -29.98
CA TYR A 107 7.80 27.26 -28.57
C TYR A 107 6.57 27.39 -27.72
N GLU A 108 5.66 28.29 -28.08
CA GLU A 108 4.41 28.53 -27.34
C GLU A 108 3.46 27.32 -27.37
N ALA A 109 3.46 26.55 -28.44
CA ALA A 109 2.64 25.32 -28.50
C ALA A 109 3.12 24.26 -27.51
N ILE A 110 4.45 24.08 -27.39
CA ILE A 110 5.04 23.14 -26.43
C ILE A 110 4.77 23.61 -25.00
N MET A 111 5.12 24.87 -24.70
CA MET A 111 4.94 25.46 -23.37
C MET A 111 3.48 25.43 -22.93
N ARG A 112 2.54 25.77 -23.80
CA ARG A 112 1.11 25.71 -23.52
C ARG A 112 0.65 24.31 -23.20
N THR A 113 1.15 23.30 -23.90
CA THR A 113 0.82 21.91 -23.61
C THR A 113 1.32 21.51 -22.23
N LEU A 114 2.59 21.77 -21.91
CA LEU A 114 3.17 21.43 -20.61
C LEU A 114 2.48 22.17 -19.48
N THR A 115 2.25 23.50 -19.63
CA THR A 115 1.52 24.32 -18.64
C THR A 115 0.11 23.81 -18.41
N TYR A 116 -0.60 23.37 -19.46
CA TYR A 116 -1.93 22.80 -19.30
C TYR A 116 -1.93 21.59 -18.36
N PHE A 117 -0.96 20.69 -18.46
CA PHE A 117 -0.81 19.57 -17.55
C PHE A 117 -0.39 20.01 -16.15
N GLN A 118 0.56 20.93 -16.04
CA GLN A 118 1.04 21.49 -14.77
C GLN A 118 -0.10 22.11 -13.95
N ASP A 119 -0.97 22.85 -14.58
CA ASP A 119 -2.04 23.61 -13.92
C ASP A 119 -3.27 22.77 -13.57
N ASN A 120 -3.54 21.70 -14.34
CA ASN A 120 -4.78 20.95 -14.23
C ASN A 120 -4.64 19.55 -13.63
N ILE A 121 -3.42 19.07 -13.42
CA ILE A 121 -3.16 17.74 -12.87
C ILE A 121 -2.33 17.84 -11.60
N GLN A 122 -2.69 17.05 -10.62
CA GLN A 122 -1.93 16.95 -9.37
C GLN A 122 -0.62 16.18 -9.61
N LEU A 123 0.38 16.89 -10.06
CA LEU A 123 1.77 16.46 -10.23
C LEU A 123 2.68 17.52 -9.58
N LYS A 124 3.97 17.23 -9.46
CA LYS A 124 4.92 18.21 -8.93
C LYS A 124 5.56 19.02 -10.05
N TYR A 125 6.10 18.33 -11.07
CA TYR A 125 6.71 18.95 -12.25
C TYR A 125 6.34 18.15 -13.50
N ILE A 126 6.32 18.85 -14.65
CA ILE A 126 6.30 18.29 -15.99
C ILE A 126 7.22 19.11 -16.88
N TYR A 127 8.10 18.46 -17.59
CA TYR A 127 9.10 19.12 -18.44
C TYR A 127 9.56 18.20 -19.56
N CYS A 128 10.31 18.76 -20.50
CA CYS A 128 10.95 18.02 -21.56
C CYS A 128 12.39 17.68 -21.22
N ILE A 129 12.87 16.54 -21.71
CA ILE A 129 14.24 16.07 -21.58
C ILE A 129 14.83 15.86 -22.97
N ARG A 130 16.11 16.18 -23.12
CA ARG A 130 16.90 15.94 -24.33
C ARG A 130 17.91 14.83 -24.06
N ASP A 131 17.95 13.84 -24.95
CA ASP A 131 19.01 12.84 -24.99
C ASP A 131 20.19 13.40 -25.79
N MET A 132 21.37 13.44 -25.20
CA MET A 132 22.60 13.96 -25.83
C MET A 132 23.30 12.92 -26.70
N GLY A 133 22.82 11.63 -26.67
CA GLY A 133 23.36 10.56 -27.49
C GLY A 133 24.62 9.90 -26.95
N ASP A 134 25.16 10.39 -25.84
CA ASP A 134 26.34 9.85 -25.13
C ASP A 134 25.98 9.17 -23.80
N GLY A 135 24.69 8.96 -23.55
CA GLY A 135 24.15 8.43 -22.29
C GLY A 135 23.90 9.48 -21.23
N THR A 136 24.08 10.77 -21.57
CA THR A 136 23.71 11.89 -20.70
C THR A 136 22.40 12.53 -21.16
N PHE A 137 21.68 13.11 -20.20
CA PHE A 137 20.40 13.78 -20.41
C PHE A 137 20.44 15.19 -19.88
N THR A 138 19.74 16.09 -20.55
CA THR A 138 19.65 17.51 -20.17
C THR A 138 18.21 17.99 -20.16
N PHE A 139 17.92 19.01 -19.33
CA PHE A 139 16.64 19.69 -19.37
C PHE A 139 16.38 20.28 -20.76
N GLY A 140 15.17 20.09 -21.25
CA GLY A 140 14.60 20.82 -22.37
C GLY A 140 13.75 21.97 -21.85
N LEU A 141 12.55 22.17 -22.42
CA LEU A 141 11.61 23.18 -21.97
C LEU A 141 10.91 22.74 -20.68
N ASP A 142 10.81 23.67 -19.73
CA ASP A 142 10.19 23.50 -18.43
C ASP A 142 9.21 24.68 -18.18
N PRO A 143 7.90 24.44 -17.99
CA PRO A 143 6.90 25.47 -17.72
C PRO A 143 6.87 25.93 -16.27
N THR A 144 7.71 25.38 -15.38
CA THR A 144 7.75 25.75 -13.97
C THR A 144 8.08 27.23 -13.80
N VAL A 145 7.25 27.93 -13.02
CA VAL A 145 7.39 29.38 -12.83
C VAL A 145 8.46 29.69 -11.79
N GLU A 146 8.49 28.93 -10.70
CA GLU A 146 9.47 29.12 -9.62
C GLU A 146 10.56 28.06 -9.73
N ASP A 147 11.80 28.53 -9.98
CA ASP A 147 12.99 27.69 -10.06
C ASP A 147 12.89 26.55 -11.11
N PRO A 148 12.65 26.91 -12.42
CA PRO A 148 12.58 25.90 -13.48
C PRO A 148 13.95 25.24 -13.72
N GLY A 149 13.91 24.01 -14.23
CA GLY A 149 15.10 23.34 -14.72
C GLY A 149 15.73 24.15 -15.86
N GLU A 150 16.99 24.59 -15.70
CA GLU A 150 17.70 25.37 -16.71
C GLU A 150 17.91 24.53 -17.98
N PHE A 151 17.50 25.07 -19.12
CA PHE A 151 17.67 24.40 -20.42
C PHE A 151 19.14 24.02 -20.67
N GLY A 152 19.38 22.74 -20.94
CA GLY A 152 20.72 22.19 -21.16
C GLY A 152 21.45 21.80 -19.88
N SER A 153 20.94 22.11 -18.69
CA SER A 153 21.52 21.59 -17.43
C SER A 153 21.31 20.08 -17.29
N PRO A 154 22.22 19.37 -16.61
CA PRO A 154 22.19 17.93 -16.54
C PRO A 154 21.01 17.42 -15.68
N ILE A 155 20.46 16.27 -16.08
CA ILE A 155 19.42 15.54 -15.35
C ILE A 155 20.03 14.29 -14.72
N VAL A 156 19.51 13.91 -13.55
CA VAL A 156 19.86 12.65 -12.89
C VAL A 156 19.45 11.46 -13.77
N TYR A 157 20.41 10.60 -14.06
CA TYR A 157 20.15 9.38 -14.82
C TYR A 157 19.30 8.40 -13.99
N THR A 158 18.26 7.85 -14.62
CA THR A 158 17.52 6.68 -14.10
C THR A 158 17.40 5.63 -15.19
N ASP A 159 17.21 4.36 -14.79
CA ASP A 159 16.99 3.28 -15.75
C ASP A 159 15.68 3.47 -16.54
N ALA A 160 14.68 4.11 -15.93
CA ALA A 160 13.41 4.42 -16.59
C ALA A 160 13.60 5.49 -17.66
N LEU A 161 14.36 6.56 -17.38
CA LEU A 161 14.70 7.58 -18.34
C LEU A 161 15.47 7.00 -19.54
N HIS A 162 16.44 6.13 -19.27
CA HIS A 162 17.17 5.44 -20.34
C HIS A 162 16.27 4.57 -21.23
N LYS A 163 15.31 3.83 -20.64
CA LYS A 163 14.34 3.07 -21.44
C LYS A 163 13.45 3.97 -22.31
N ALA A 164 13.08 5.13 -21.79
CA ALA A 164 12.32 6.11 -22.57
C ALA A 164 13.13 6.69 -23.74
N SER A 165 14.43 6.90 -23.59
CA SER A 165 15.29 7.32 -24.70
C SER A 165 15.43 6.26 -25.80
N LEU A 166 15.22 4.98 -25.45
CA LEU A 166 15.13 3.87 -26.40
C LEU A 166 13.73 3.67 -26.98
N GLY A 167 12.77 4.56 -26.69
CA GLY A 167 11.42 4.53 -27.25
C GLY A 167 10.38 3.79 -26.41
N THR A 168 10.69 3.43 -25.15
CA THR A 168 9.77 2.70 -24.26
C THR A 168 9.39 3.55 -23.07
N ALA A 169 8.13 4.02 -23.03
CA ALA A 169 7.63 4.77 -21.87
C ALA A 169 7.76 3.95 -20.58
N THR A 170 8.35 4.52 -19.55
CA THR A 170 8.67 3.80 -18.31
C THR A 170 8.59 4.75 -17.11
N ALA A 171 8.14 4.23 -15.96
CA ALA A 171 8.15 4.91 -14.67
C ALA A 171 9.24 4.33 -13.77
N ASP A 172 9.78 5.16 -12.88
CA ASP A 172 10.76 4.73 -11.89
C ASP A 172 10.17 3.75 -10.89
N ASP A 173 10.94 2.71 -10.55
CA ASP A 173 10.60 1.75 -9.49
C ASP A 173 11.00 2.27 -8.10
N GLN A 174 11.93 3.21 -8.04
CA GLN A 174 12.47 3.81 -6.82
C GLN A 174 12.53 5.33 -6.98
N SER A 175 12.36 6.04 -5.86
CA SER A 175 12.56 7.47 -5.86
C SER A 175 14.04 7.83 -6.01
N TYR A 176 14.31 8.87 -6.74
CA TYR A 176 15.63 9.52 -6.78
C TYR A 176 15.57 10.91 -6.12
N GLU A 177 16.72 11.53 -5.90
CA GLU A 177 16.85 12.85 -5.28
C GLU A 177 17.73 13.74 -6.17
N ASP A 178 17.28 14.98 -6.34
CA ASP A 178 18.00 16.02 -7.07
C ASP A 178 17.97 17.36 -6.32
N ALA A 179 18.28 18.47 -7.00
CA ALA A 179 18.33 19.80 -6.40
C ALA A 179 16.94 20.31 -5.94
N TRP A 180 15.86 19.83 -6.52
CA TRP A 180 14.48 20.26 -6.24
C TRP A 180 13.75 19.34 -5.27
N GLY A 181 14.34 18.18 -4.91
CA GLY A 181 13.76 17.28 -3.93
C GLY A 181 13.88 15.81 -4.27
N LYS A 182 12.93 15.03 -3.73
CA LYS A 182 12.86 13.58 -3.94
C LYS A 182 11.60 13.20 -4.68
N PHE A 183 11.77 12.47 -5.80
CA PHE A 183 10.70 12.21 -6.76
C PHE A 183 10.60 10.74 -7.18
N TYR A 184 9.40 10.36 -7.62
CA TYR A 184 9.14 9.29 -8.55
C TYR A 184 8.75 9.92 -9.86
N SER A 185 9.33 9.46 -10.96
CA SER A 185 9.10 10.04 -12.28
C SER A 185 8.65 9.01 -13.29
N ALA A 186 7.90 9.47 -14.27
CA ALA A 186 7.59 8.72 -15.47
C ALA A 186 8.05 9.47 -16.69
N TYR A 187 8.57 8.74 -17.64
CA TYR A 187 9.19 9.25 -18.84
C TYR A 187 8.52 8.65 -20.08
N SER A 188 8.11 9.51 -20.99
CA SER A 188 7.47 9.09 -22.25
C SER A 188 8.18 9.69 -23.45
N PRO A 189 8.59 8.88 -24.42
CA PRO A 189 9.25 9.36 -25.63
C PRO A 189 8.28 10.17 -26.51
N VAL A 190 8.78 11.26 -27.07
CA VAL A 190 8.15 12.01 -28.14
C VAL A 190 8.83 11.63 -29.45
N PHE A 191 8.08 11.22 -30.45
CA PHE A 191 8.63 10.75 -31.71
C PHE A 191 8.57 11.84 -32.80
N ASP A 192 9.63 11.92 -33.62
CA ASP A 192 9.66 12.75 -34.84
C ASP A 192 8.83 12.08 -35.96
N ALA A 193 8.65 12.76 -37.08
CA ALA A 193 7.91 12.27 -38.25
C ALA A 193 8.52 10.99 -38.86
N GLN A 194 9.76 10.64 -38.50
CA GLN A 194 10.44 9.42 -38.94
C GLN A 194 10.35 8.29 -37.92
N GLY A 195 9.63 8.50 -36.81
CA GLY A 195 9.45 7.52 -35.72
C GLY A 195 10.69 7.35 -34.83
N ARG A 196 11.60 8.32 -34.80
CA ARG A 196 12.77 8.37 -33.90
C ARG A 196 12.42 9.19 -32.69
N VAL A 197 13.01 8.87 -31.55
CA VAL A 197 12.85 9.66 -30.32
C VAL A 197 13.47 11.05 -30.53
N ALA A 198 12.65 12.07 -30.45
CA ALA A 198 13.04 13.49 -30.61
C ALA A 198 13.30 14.19 -29.28
N GLY A 199 12.72 13.68 -28.22
CA GLY A 199 12.82 14.14 -26.84
C GLY A 199 11.96 13.26 -25.96
N ILE A 200 11.91 13.59 -24.67
CA ILE A 200 11.17 12.82 -23.66
C ILE A 200 10.36 13.80 -22.83
N VAL A 201 9.13 13.47 -22.49
CA VAL A 201 8.36 14.18 -21.45
C VAL A 201 8.56 13.45 -20.13
N ALA A 202 8.99 14.18 -19.13
CA ALA A 202 9.05 13.73 -17.74
C ALA A 202 7.88 14.29 -16.94
N VAL A 203 7.37 13.48 -16.02
CA VAL A 203 6.35 13.86 -15.04
C VAL A 203 6.80 13.40 -13.67
N ASP A 204 6.91 14.34 -12.72
CA ASP A 204 7.40 14.09 -11.38
C ASP A 204 6.29 14.16 -10.35
N PHE A 205 6.30 13.18 -9.45
CA PHE A 205 5.47 13.15 -8.24
C PHE A 205 6.38 13.20 -7.02
N SER A 206 6.08 14.10 -6.07
CA SER A 206 6.82 14.16 -4.82
C SER A 206 6.81 12.80 -4.11
N ALA A 207 7.98 12.32 -3.72
CA ALA A 207 8.11 11.06 -2.97
C ALA A 207 7.42 11.15 -1.60
N GLU A 208 7.35 12.33 -0.99
CA GLU A 208 6.64 12.56 0.25
C GLU A 208 5.13 12.36 0.05
N TRP A 209 4.54 13.03 -0.94
CA TRP A 209 3.13 12.85 -1.30
C TRP A 209 2.80 11.39 -1.63
N TYR A 210 3.65 10.74 -2.42
CA TYR A 210 3.53 9.34 -2.80
C TYR A 210 3.51 8.43 -1.56
N ASN A 211 4.44 8.62 -0.64
CA ASN A 211 4.51 7.84 0.60
C ASN A 211 3.31 8.09 1.53
N GLN A 212 2.83 9.33 1.61
CA GLN A 212 1.61 9.65 2.37
C GLN A 212 0.38 8.94 1.81
N GLN A 213 0.22 8.89 0.49
CA GLN A 213 -0.86 8.14 -0.15
C GLN A 213 -0.75 6.63 0.15
N LEU A 214 0.46 6.06 0.07
CA LEU A 214 0.68 4.65 0.41
C LEU A 214 0.30 4.34 1.86
N VAL A 215 0.70 5.19 2.80
CA VAL A 215 0.38 5.01 4.23
C VAL A 215 -1.13 5.09 4.46
N THR A 216 -1.78 6.14 3.94
CA THR A 216 -3.22 6.35 4.11
C THR A 216 -4.05 5.19 3.56
N LEU A 217 -3.74 4.73 2.34
CA LEU A 217 -4.46 3.63 1.70
C LEU A 217 -4.17 2.28 2.38
N THR A 218 -2.96 2.08 2.87
CA THR A 218 -2.61 0.86 3.63
C THR A 218 -3.38 0.80 4.95
N TRP A 219 -3.47 1.91 5.70
CA TRP A 219 -4.21 1.97 6.95
C TRP A 219 -5.71 1.79 6.75
N THR A 220 -6.30 2.38 5.71
CA THR A 220 -7.71 2.16 5.38
C THR A 220 -8.01 0.70 5.04
N ALA A 221 -7.13 0.03 4.30
CA ALA A 221 -7.27 -1.40 4.01
C ALA A 221 -7.18 -2.28 5.27
N VAL A 222 -6.29 -1.93 6.23
CA VAL A 222 -6.14 -2.67 7.50
C VAL A 222 -7.32 -2.46 8.45
N VAL A 223 -7.92 -1.26 8.47
CA VAL A 223 -9.04 -0.93 9.36
C VAL A 223 -10.36 -1.53 8.86
N VAL A 224 -10.51 -1.73 7.55
CA VAL A 224 -11.75 -2.26 6.93
C VAL A 224 -11.73 -3.80 6.85
N ALA A 225 -10.57 -4.45 6.99
CA ALA A 225 -10.42 -5.92 6.98
C ALA A 225 -10.59 -6.53 8.36
#